data_96eb072513818b08f7d99d98b181ce53
#
_entry.id   96eb072513818b08f7d99d98b181ce53
#
_cell.length_a   1.000
_cell.length_b   1.000
_cell.length_c   1.000
_cell.angle_alpha   90.00
_cell.angle_beta   90.00
_cell.angle_gamma   90.00
#
_symmetry.space_group_name_H-M   'P 1'
#
loop_
_entity.id
_entity.type
_entity.pdbx_description
1 polymer ?
#
loop_
_entity_poly.entity_id
_entity_poly.type
_entity_poly.pdbx_seq_one_letter_code
_entity_poly.pdbx_strand_id
1 'polypeptide(L)'
;QIQIFKALNSQIPQMGHLSLMTDIDGGGLSKRIGSLSIDELKKQNIEPQALTSYLAKIGSSQNVELHNSINQLINEFDINSFNKAPTKFDHEFLKNFNIKFFQLINFNTIKERITENKAYFTEEFWDFIKTNVSSIDQIHEWLDILYGNFYIDKNNNFETKNFYLNCFPDQPIDHLTWSKWLENITLKVNDKKINIIKNIRAFLTGKSSGPELSSLIIFLGKEKIFQRLK
;
A
#
# COMPACT_ATOMS: atom_id res chain seq x y z
N GLN A 1 16.16 1.88 -41.41
CA GLN A 1 17.20 1.30 -40.56
C GLN A 1 18.00 0.21 -41.31
N ILE A 2 17.37 -0.82 -41.85
CA ILE A 2 18.04 -1.89 -42.60
C ILE A 2 18.89 -1.33 -43.76
N GLN A 3 18.42 -0.31 -44.51
CA GLN A 3 19.19 0.34 -45.60
C GLN A 3 20.44 1.03 -45.08
N ILE A 4 20.37 1.64 -43.89
CA ILE A 4 21.54 2.28 -43.26
C ILE A 4 22.58 1.23 -42.87
N PHE A 5 22.16 0.12 -42.22
CA PHE A 5 23.07 -0.98 -41.90
C PHE A 5 23.77 -1.53 -43.15
N LYS A 6 23.02 -1.72 -44.25
CA LYS A 6 23.59 -2.17 -45.54
C LYS A 6 24.57 -1.17 -46.12
N ALA A 7 24.24 0.13 -46.09
CA ALA A 7 25.12 1.19 -46.60
C ALA A 7 26.43 1.31 -45.81
N LEU A 8 26.40 0.98 -44.53
CA LEU A 8 27.58 0.96 -43.64
C LEU A 8 28.31 -0.37 -43.63
N ASN A 9 27.92 -1.34 -44.46
CA ASN A 9 28.44 -2.71 -44.46
C ASN A 9 28.45 -3.35 -43.07
N SER A 10 27.48 -3.01 -42.22
CA SER A 10 27.35 -3.51 -40.86
C SER A 10 26.37 -4.68 -40.79
N GLN A 11 26.55 -5.57 -39.80
CA GLN A 11 25.65 -6.67 -39.57
C GLN A 11 24.27 -6.14 -39.15
N ILE A 12 23.21 -6.63 -39.79
CA ILE A 12 21.85 -6.26 -39.47
C ILE A 12 21.46 -6.98 -38.17
N PRO A 13 21.05 -6.27 -37.09
CA PRO A 13 20.55 -6.91 -35.85
C PRO A 13 19.20 -7.58 -36.10
N GLN A 14 18.85 -8.50 -35.21
CA GLN A 14 17.47 -9.00 -35.16
C GLN A 14 16.55 -7.86 -34.71
N MET A 15 15.44 -7.68 -35.42
CA MET A 15 14.48 -6.62 -35.16
C MET A 15 13.11 -7.22 -34.86
N GLY A 16 12.40 -6.59 -33.92
CA GLY A 16 11.03 -6.93 -33.56
C GLY A 16 10.21 -5.69 -33.31
N HIS A 17 8.90 -5.81 -33.36
CA HIS A 17 7.96 -4.75 -33.03
C HIS A 17 7.00 -5.24 -31.95
N LEU A 18 6.90 -4.51 -30.85
CA LEU A 18 5.85 -4.65 -29.87
C LEU A 18 4.69 -3.70 -30.20
N SER A 19 3.52 -3.95 -29.65
CA SER A 19 2.36 -3.08 -29.79
C SER A 19 2.63 -1.68 -29.23
N LEU A 20 2.05 -0.67 -29.87
CA LEU A 20 2.07 0.69 -29.32
C LEU A 20 1.26 0.72 -28.04
N MET A 21 1.83 1.29 -26.98
CA MET A 21 1.13 1.52 -25.73
C MET A 21 0.30 2.81 -25.82
N THR A 22 -0.98 2.72 -25.49
CA THR A 22 -1.93 3.84 -25.47
C THR A 22 -2.51 4.01 -24.07
N ASP A 23 -3.14 5.15 -23.81
CA ASP A 23 -4.01 5.30 -22.64
C ASP A 23 -5.29 4.43 -22.77
N ILE A 24 -6.13 4.45 -21.74
CA ILE A 24 -7.34 3.63 -21.70
C ILE A 24 -8.36 4.03 -22.78
N ASP A 25 -8.33 5.30 -23.21
CA ASP A 25 -9.21 5.86 -24.24
C ASP A 25 -8.66 5.65 -25.66
N GLY A 26 -7.44 5.10 -25.80
CA GLY A 26 -6.75 4.85 -27.07
C GLY A 26 -5.91 6.02 -27.56
N GLY A 27 -5.78 7.09 -26.77
CA GLY A 27 -4.85 8.18 -27.03
C GLY A 27 -3.40 7.79 -26.80
N GLY A 28 -2.44 8.50 -27.40
CA GLY A 28 -1.03 8.30 -27.10
C GLY A 28 -0.73 8.65 -25.65
N LEU A 29 0.12 7.87 -24.98
CA LEU A 29 0.68 8.22 -23.67
C LEU A 29 1.50 9.51 -23.80
N SER A 30 0.81 10.66 -23.87
CA SER A 30 1.43 11.93 -24.18
C SER A 30 1.89 12.65 -22.93
N LYS A 31 3.04 13.33 -23.03
CA LYS A 31 3.67 14.15 -22.00
C LYS A 31 2.81 15.34 -21.51
N ARG A 32 1.62 15.57 -22.08
CA ARG A 32 0.81 16.78 -21.86
C ARG A 32 -0.33 16.60 -20.86
N ILE A 33 -0.70 15.37 -20.49
CA ILE A 33 -1.77 15.10 -19.52
C ILE A 33 -1.18 14.21 -18.44
N GLY A 34 -0.59 14.80 -17.38
CA GLY A 34 -0.11 14.10 -16.21
C GLY A 34 0.73 12.87 -16.57
N SER A 35 1.91 13.10 -17.19
CA SER A 35 2.67 12.07 -17.88
C SER A 35 2.95 10.86 -16.98
N LEU A 36 2.57 9.69 -17.43
CA LEU A 36 2.99 8.38 -16.91
C LEU A 36 4.51 8.17 -17.11
N SER A 37 5.32 9.12 -16.63
CA SER A 37 6.76 8.93 -16.58
C SER A 37 7.11 7.98 -15.41
N ILE A 38 8.24 7.31 -15.51
CA ILE A 38 8.76 6.48 -14.39
C ILE A 38 8.91 7.34 -13.12
N ASP A 39 9.34 8.61 -13.24
CA ASP A 39 9.45 9.52 -12.10
C ASP A 39 8.09 9.82 -11.46
N GLU A 40 7.04 9.94 -12.26
CA GLU A 40 5.69 10.17 -11.74
C GLU A 40 5.13 8.91 -11.06
N LEU A 41 5.33 7.74 -11.65
CA LEU A 41 4.97 6.46 -11.02
C LEU A 41 5.72 6.25 -9.69
N LYS A 42 7.01 6.64 -9.64
CA LYS A 42 7.80 6.63 -8.41
C LYS A 42 7.21 7.56 -7.33
N LYS A 43 6.83 8.80 -7.70
CA LYS A 43 6.16 9.74 -6.77
C LYS A 43 4.82 9.22 -6.27
N GLN A 44 4.14 8.39 -7.05
CA GLN A 44 2.91 7.71 -6.65
C GLN A 44 3.16 6.42 -5.86
N ASN A 45 4.41 6.17 -5.47
CA ASN A 45 4.82 4.99 -4.71
C ASN A 45 4.51 3.66 -5.42
N ILE A 46 4.55 3.64 -6.75
CA ILE A 46 4.45 2.39 -7.51
C ILE A 46 5.78 1.65 -7.40
N GLU A 47 5.72 0.43 -6.91
CA GLU A 47 6.89 -0.42 -6.73
C GLU A 47 7.47 -0.88 -8.07
N PRO A 48 8.80 -0.81 -8.25
CA PRO A 48 9.45 -1.23 -9.49
C PRO A 48 9.09 -2.66 -9.89
N GLN A 49 8.97 -3.56 -8.92
CA GLN A 49 8.62 -4.97 -9.15
C GLN A 49 7.18 -5.13 -9.65
N ALA A 50 6.23 -4.37 -9.09
CA ALA A 50 4.84 -4.36 -9.56
C ALA A 50 4.77 -3.80 -10.99
N LEU A 51 5.44 -2.69 -11.27
CA LEU A 51 5.51 -2.10 -12.60
C LEU A 51 6.14 -3.07 -13.61
N THR A 52 7.27 -3.68 -13.29
CA THR A 52 7.98 -4.61 -14.18
C THR A 52 7.13 -5.84 -14.47
N SER A 53 6.47 -6.41 -13.45
CA SER A 53 5.54 -7.55 -13.63
C SER A 53 4.38 -7.18 -14.55
N TYR A 54 3.81 -5.98 -14.40
CA TYR A 54 2.73 -5.49 -15.24
C TYR A 54 3.20 -5.30 -16.71
N LEU A 55 4.33 -4.59 -16.90
CA LEU A 55 4.85 -4.32 -18.25
C LEU A 55 5.31 -5.58 -18.99
N ALA A 56 5.79 -6.59 -18.28
CA ALA A 56 6.23 -7.85 -18.89
C ALA A 56 5.08 -8.67 -19.49
N LYS A 57 3.84 -8.42 -19.12
CA LYS A 57 2.67 -9.21 -19.54
C LYS A 57 1.62 -8.38 -20.29
N ILE A 58 1.61 -7.04 -20.13
CA ILE A 58 0.63 -6.18 -20.82
C ILE A 58 0.78 -6.29 -22.35
N GLY A 59 -0.34 -6.49 -23.04
CA GLY A 59 -0.36 -6.67 -24.50
C GLY A 59 0.00 -8.09 -24.96
N SER A 60 0.27 -9.01 -24.05
CA SER A 60 0.40 -10.43 -24.34
C SER A 60 -0.92 -11.18 -24.13
N SER A 61 -0.98 -12.44 -24.52
CA SER A 61 -2.08 -13.36 -24.22
C SER A 61 -2.01 -13.97 -22.83
N GLN A 62 -0.97 -13.66 -22.04
CA GLN A 62 -0.73 -14.18 -20.70
C GLN A 62 -1.42 -13.31 -19.65
N ASN A 63 -1.75 -13.92 -18.51
CA ASN A 63 -2.27 -13.19 -17.37
C ASN A 63 -1.20 -12.29 -16.74
N VAL A 64 -1.63 -11.12 -16.25
CA VAL A 64 -0.77 -10.23 -15.48
C VAL A 64 -0.72 -10.75 -14.03
N GLU A 65 0.42 -11.29 -13.63
CA GLU A 65 0.66 -11.85 -12.31
C GLU A 65 1.87 -11.19 -11.66
N LEU A 66 1.87 -11.12 -10.32
CA LEU A 66 3.00 -10.61 -9.56
C LEU A 66 4.12 -11.65 -9.49
N HIS A 67 5.33 -11.21 -9.78
CA HIS A 67 6.52 -12.03 -9.71
C HIS A 67 7.48 -11.48 -8.66
N ASN A 68 8.03 -12.35 -7.84
CA ASN A 68 8.92 -11.96 -6.74
C ASN A 68 10.34 -11.60 -7.22
N SER A 69 10.69 -11.92 -8.45
CA SER A 69 11.99 -11.59 -9.02
C SER A 69 11.94 -11.38 -10.53
N ILE A 70 12.87 -10.60 -11.04
CA ILE A 70 13.03 -10.40 -12.47
C ILE A 70 13.41 -11.71 -13.20
N ASN A 71 14.10 -12.63 -12.53
CA ASN A 71 14.47 -13.91 -13.10
C ASN A 71 13.26 -14.79 -13.42
N GLN A 72 12.20 -14.72 -12.61
CA GLN A 72 10.95 -15.40 -12.93
C GLN A 72 10.32 -14.83 -14.19
N LEU A 73 10.27 -13.49 -14.30
CA LEU A 73 9.77 -12.83 -15.49
C LEU A 73 10.57 -13.19 -16.76
N ILE A 74 11.91 -13.27 -16.67
CA ILE A 74 12.76 -13.66 -17.78
C ILE A 74 12.46 -15.08 -18.23
N ASN A 75 12.28 -16.01 -17.29
CA ASN A 75 12.02 -17.41 -17.61
C ASN A 75 10.64 -17.64 -18.26
N GLU A 76 9.67 -16.77 -17.96
CA GLU A 76 8.31 -16.85 -18.49
C GLU A 76 8.08 -15.94 -19.71
N PHE A 77 9.06 -15.10 -20.06
CA PHE A 77 8.91 -14.15 -21.14
C PHE A 77 8.91 -14.86 -22.50
N ASP A 78 7.81 -14.72 -23.24
CA ASP A 78 7.69 -15.17 -24.63
C ASP A 78 7.26 -14.01 -25.52
N ILE A 79 8.15 -13.54 -26.37
CA ILE A 79 7.90 -12.46 -27.32
C ILE A 79 6.77 -12.80 -28.32
N ASN A 80 6.54 -14.09 -28.61
CA ASN A 80 5.51 -14.53 -29.53
C ASN A 80 4.10 -14.43 -28.93
N SER A 81 3.98 -14.28 -27.61
CA SER A 81 2.71 -14.09 -26.93
C SER A 81 2.10 -12.70 -27.11
N PHE A 82 2.89 -11.73 -27.61
CA PHE A 82 2.46 -10.34 -27.75
C PHE A 82 1.64 -10.08 -29.01
N ASN A 83 0.55 -9.32 -28.85
CA ASN A 83 -0.31 -8.91 -29.94
C ASN A 83 0.28 -7.72 -30.71
N LYS A 84 -0.17 -7.54 -31.98
CA LYS A 84 0.18 -6.37 -32.81
C LYS A 84 -0.76 -5.18 -32.58
N ALA A 85 -1.94 -5.43 -32.03
CA ALA A 85 -2.92 -4.38 -31.72
C ALA A 85 -2.42 -3.45 -30.61
N PRO A 86 -2.77 -2.15 -30.61
CA PRO A 86 -2.41 -1.22 -29.56
C PRO A 86 -2.80 -1.76 -28.16
N THR A 87 -1.89 -1.61 -27.21
CA THR A 87 -2.06 -2.10 -25.85
C THR A 87 -2.45 -0.95 -24.94
N LYS A 88 -3.56 -1.10 -24.22
CA LYS A 88 -4.03 -0.09 -23.28
C LYS A 88 -3.29 -0.21 -21.96
N PHE A 89 -2.67 0.89 -21.52
CA PHE A 89 -2.09 1.00 -20.19
C PHE A 89 -3.19 1.43 -19.22
N ASP A 90 -3.52 0.56 -18.26
CA ASP A 90 -4.50 0.84 -17.21
C ASP A 90 -3.79 1.22 -15.92
N HIS A 91 -3.83 2.51 -15.60
CA HIS A 91 -3.19 3.07 -14.41
C HIS A 91 -3.88 2.65 -13.10
N GLU A 92 -5.20 2.54 -13.11
CA GLU A 92 -5.95 2.09 -11.93
C GLU A 92 -5.71 0.61 -11.65
N PHE A 93 -5.61 -0.21 -12.70
CA PHE A 93 -5.17 -1.59 -12.55
C PHE A 93 -3.78 -1.66 -11.91
N LEU A 94 -2.81 -0.86 -12.38
CA LEU A 94 -1.45 -0.85 -11.82
C LEU A 94 -1.43 -0.44 -10.35
N LYS A 95 -2.23 0.55 -9.94
CA LYS A 95 -2.36 0.93 -8.52
C LYS A 95 -2.88 -0.22 -7.66
N ASN A 96 -3.94 -0.87 -8.10
CA ASN A 96 -4.50 -2.03 -7.40
C ASN A 96 -3.53 -3.21 -7.38
N PHE A 97 -2.76 -3.38 -8.45
CA PHE A 97 -1.71 -4.39 -8.56
C PHE A 97 -0.56 -4.11 -7.59
N ASN A 98 -0.19 -2.84 -7.41
CA ASN A 98 0.79 -2.40 -6.43
C ASN A 98 0.35 -2.68 -4.98
N ILE A 99 -0.93 -2.48 -4.65
CA ILE A 99 -1.48 -2.85 -3.34
C ILE A 99 -1.31 -4.36 -3.09
N LYS A 100 -1.63 -5.20 -4.09
CA LYS A 100 -1.45 -6.65 -4.00
C LYS A 100 0.03 -7.04 -3.80
N PHE A 101 0.97 -6.28 -4.38
CA PHE A 101 2.39 -6.49 -4.16
C PHE A 101 2.74 -6.42 -2.67
N PHE A 102 2.28 -5.39 -1.94
CA PHE A 102 2.51 -5.25 -0.50
C PHE A 102 1.85 -6.36 0.32
N GLN A 103 0.73 -6.91 -0.13
CA GLN A 103 0.08 -8.03 0.55
C GLN A 103 0.86 -9.36 0.40
N LEU A 104 1.62 -9.50 -0.67
CA LEU A 104 2.32 -10.74 -1.03
C LEU A 104 3.82 -10.73 -0.74
N ILE A 105 4.42 -9.54 -0.55
CA ILE A 105 5.86 -9.41 -0.31
C ILE A 105 6.25 -10.10 0.99
N ASN A 106 7.36 -10.83 0.95
CA ASN A 106 7.90 -11.53 2.12
C ASN A 106 8.44 -10.54 3.16
N PHE A 107 8.21 -10.83 4.44
CA PHE A 107 8.67 -10.02 5.57
C PHE A 107 10.18 -9.74 5.51
N ASN A 108 11.01 -10.72 5.23
CA ASN A 108 12.46 -10.52 5.19
C ASN A 108 12.87 -9.54 4.10
N THR A 109 12.21 -9.59 2.93
CA THR A 109 12.47 -8.67 1.82
C THR A 109 12.07 -7.24 2.16
N ILE A 110 10.90 -7.03 2.79
CA ILE A 110 10.45 -5.69 3.15
C ILE A 110 11.24 -5.13 4.32
N LYS A 111 11.65 -5.95 5.28
CA LYS A 111 12.42 -5.56 6.47
C LYS A 111 13.77 -4.92 6.14
N GLU A 112 14.43 -5.35 5.07
CA GLU A 112 15.69 -4.77 4.62
C GLU A 112 15.53 -3.32 4.16
N ARG A 113 14.34 -2.94 3.74
CA ARG A 113 14.00 -1.60 3.23
C ARG A 113 13.54 -0.64 4.31
N ILE A 114 13.26 -1.13 5.53
CA ILE A 114 12.84 -0.29 6.65
C ILE A 114 14.08 0.31 7.32
N THR A 115 14.11 1.64 7.38
CA THR A 115 15.25 2.41 7.92
C THR A 115 14.96 2.95 9.32
N GLU A 116 13.75 3.48 9.54
CA GLU A 116 13.35 4.10 10.80
C GLU A 116 12.56 3.11 11.66
N ASN A 117 12.74 3.21 12.99
CA ASN A 117 12.05 2.35 13.96
C ASN A 117 12.17 0.84 13.66
N LYS A 118 13.23 0.43 12.97
CA LYS A 118 13.46 -0.95 12.49
C LYS A 118 13.36 -2.01 13.59
N ALA A 119 13.72 -1.67 14.83
CA ALA A 119 13.64 -2.58 15.98
C ALA A 119 12.20 -3.01 16.29
N TYR A 120 11.21 -2.17 15.95
CA TYR A 120 9.79 -2.44 16.16
C TYR A 120 9.11 -3.09 14.93
N PHE A 121 9.82 -3.15 13.79
CA PHE A 121 9.30 -3.81 12.59
C PHE A 121 9.50 -5.32 12.68
N THR A 122 8.56 -5.98 13.35
CA THR A 122 8.49 -7.43 13.53
C THR A 122 7.58 -8.07 12.48
N GLU A 123 7.64 -9.40 12.33
CA GLU A 123 6.74 -10.13 11.42
C GLU A 123 5.28 -9.98 11.85
N GLU A 124 5.01 -10.00 13.15
CA GLU A 124 3.68 -9.76 13.72
C GLU A 124 3.16 -8.35 13.37
N PHE A 125 4.01 -7.33 13.49
CA PHE A 125 3.65 -5.97 13.08
C PHE A 125 3.40 -5.90 11.57
N TRP A 126 4.22 -6.57 10.76
CA TRP A 126 4.03 -6.62 9.32
C TRP A 126 2.68 -7.26 8.95
N ASP A 127 2.36 -8.41 9.52
CA ASP A 127 1.09 -9.09 9.29
C ASP A 127 -0.12 -8.25 9.70
N PHE A 128 0.04 -7.43 10.74
CA PHE A 128 -0.99 -6.51 11.19
C PHE A 128 -1.26 -5.38 10.19
N ILE A 129 -0.24 -4.82 9.51
CA ILE A 129 -0.42 -3.65 8.65
C ILE A 129 -0.49 -3.95 7.16
N LYS A 130 0.06 -5.08 6.67
CA LYS A 130 0.31 -5.35 5.23
C LYS A 130 -0.90 -5.21 4.32
N THR A 131 -2.11 -5.46 4.82
CA THR A 131 -3.35 -5.30 4.05
C THR A 131 -3.82 -3.84 3.97
N ASN A 132 -3.20 -2.93 4.73
CA ASN A 132 -3.60 -1.53 4.87
C ASN A 132 -2.54 -0.55 4.36
N VAL A 133 -1.46 -1.06 3.75
CA VAL A 133 -0.36 -0.26 3.22
C VAL A 133 -0.12 -0.58 1.75
N SER A 134 0.33 0.43 1.02
CA SER A 134 0.68 0.34 -0.40
C SER A 134 2.01 1.02 -0.73
N SER A 135 2.76 1.43 0.31
CA SER A 135 4.08 2.04 0.16
C SER A 135 4.93 1.88 1.43
N ILE A 136 6.25 2.03 1.25
CA ILE A 136 7.19 2.06 2.37
C ILE A 136 6.91 3.24 3.30
N ASP A 137 6.54 4.41 2.75
CA ASP A 137 6.21 5.59 3.54
C ASP A 137 5.04 5.33 4.49
N GLN A 138 4.02 4.60 4.04
CA GLN A 138 2.90 4.21 4.90
C GLN A 138 3.31 3.23 6.00
N ILE A 139 4.30 2.38 5.75
CA ILE A 139 4.85 1.51 6.79
C ILE A 139 5.55 2.36 7.87
N HIS A 140 6.40 3.32 7.47
CA HIS A 140 7.05 4.24 8.40
C HIS A 140 6.02 5.07 9.17
N GLU A 141 4.99 5.56 8.51
CA GLU A 141 3.89 6.29 9.16
C GLU A 141 3.21 5.44 10.26
N TRP A 142 2.92 4.16 10.00
CA TRP A 142 2.36 3.28 11.02
C TRP A 142 3.34 2.97 12.15
N LEU A 143 4.63 2.83 11.86
CA LEU A 143 5.67 2.70 12.89
C LEU A 143 5.72 3.94 13.78
N ASP A 144 5.66 5.14 13.20
CA ASP A 144 5.64 6.40 13.94
C ASP A 144 4.36 6.56 14.76
N ILE A 145 3.21 6.20 14.20
CA ILE A 145 1.95 6.20 14.94
C ILE A 145 2.05 5.29 16.17
N LEU A 146 2.62 4.10 16.06
CA LEU A 146 2.62 3.14 17.16
C LEU A 146 3.80 3.32 18.12
N TYR A 147 4.99 3.65 17.61
CA TYR A 147 6.22 3.62 18.39
C TYR A 147 6.99 4.94 18.45
N GLY A 148 6.69 5.87 17.54
CA GLY A 148 7.30 7.20 17.48
C GLY A 148 6.66 8.23 18.41
N ASN A 149 7.11 9.47 18.29
CA ASN A 149 6.56 10.64 18.99
C ASN A 149 5.38 11.23 18.18
N PHE A 150 4.43 10.39 17.85
CA PHE A 150 3.26 10.82 17.08
C PHE A 150 2.41 11.80 17.88
N TYR A 151 2.28 13.03 17.35
CA TYR A 151 1.48 14.08 17.96
C TYR A 151 0.06 14.04 17.39
N ILE A 152 -0.91 13.89 18.28
CA ILE A 152 -2.33 14.07 17.96
C ILE A 152 -2.76 15.40 18.57
N ASP A 153 -3.43 16.26 17.78
CA ASP A 153 -3.98 17.51 18.28
C ASP A 153 -4.95 17.22 19.45
N LYS A 154 -4.54 17.63 20.64
CA LYS A 154 -5.28 17.36 21.89
C LYS A 154 -6.54 18.22 22.03
N ASN A 155 -6.67 19.29 21.25
CA ASN A 155 -7.71 20.30 21.48
C ASN A 155 -9.09 19.96 20.91
N ASN A 156 -9.22 18.86 20.16
CA ASN A 156 -10.50 18.47 19.58
C ASN A 156 -11.21 17.40 20.42
N ASN A 157 -12.41 17.75 20.91
CA ASN A 157 -13.37 16.82 21.56
C ASN A 157 -12.89 16.21 22.90
N PHE A 158 -12.30 17.02 23.79
CA PHE A 158 -11.84 16.58 25.11
C PHE A 158 -12.92 15.82 25.92
N GLU A 159 -14.16 16.30 25.92
CA GLU A 159 -15.27 15.62 26.62
C GLU A 159 -15.52 14.23 26.07
N THR A 160 -15.55 14.07 24.76
CA THR A 160 -15.76 12.78 24.10
C THR A 160 -14.59 11.82 24.36
N LYS A 161 -13.36 12.32 24.31
CA LYS A 161 -12.15 11.53 24.63
C LYS A 161 -12.18 11.03 26.06
N ASN A 162 -12.45 11.90 27.02
CA ASN A 162 -12.58 11.56 28.43
C ASN A 162 -13.71 10.54 28.69
N PHE A 163 -14.84 10.73 28.01
CA PHE A 163 -15.94 9.80 28.10
C PHE A 163 -15.53 8.40 27.60
N TYR A 164 -14.85 8.30 26.46
CA TYR A 164 -14.38 7.02 25.92
C TYR A 164 -13.31 6.38 26.85
N LEU A 165 -12.44 7.20 27.43
CA LEU A 165 -11.44 6.75 28.39
C LEU A 165 -12.10 6.13 29.64
N ASN A 166 -13.14 6.79 30.17
CA ASN A 166 -13.91 6.28 31.34
C ASN A 166 -14.70 5.00 31.04
N CYS A 167 -14.90 4.65 29.79
CA CYS A 167 -15.51 3.40 29.37
C CYS A 167 -14.50 2.29 29.09
N PHE A 168 -13.19 2.58 29.17
CA PHE A 168 -12.13 1.60 28.91
C PHE A 168 -12.12 0.52 30.00
N PRO A 169 -12.03 -0.78 29.67
CA PRO A 169 -11.97 -1.84 30.65
C PRO A 169 -10.74 -1.77 31.55
N ASP A 170 -10.88 -2.04 32.84
CA ASP A 170 -9.76 -2.03 33.81
C ASP A 170 -8.82 -3.23 33.70
N GLN A 171 -9.21 -4.27 32.96
CA GLN A 171 -8.42 -5.48 32.76
C GLN A 171 -7.19 -5.23 31.87
N PRO A 172 -6.17 -6.10 31.91
CA PRO A 172 -5.08 -6.10 30.93
C PRO A 172 -5.66 -6.17 29.50
N ILE A 173 -4.95 -5.53 28.55
CA ILE A 173 -5.40 -5.53 27.15
C ILE A 173 -5.24 -6.93 26.58
N ASP A 174 -6.32 -7.46 26.03
CA ASP A 174 -6.44 -8.72 25.34
C ASP A 174 -7.31 -8.58 24.08
N HIS A 175 -7.53 -9.66 23.35
CA HIS A 175 -8.36 -9.70 22.14
C HIS A 175 -9.83 -9.35 22.39
N LEU A 176 -10.32 -9.46 23.63
CA LEU A 176 -11.71 -9.13 24.01
C LEU A 176 -11.86 -7.67 24.44
N THR A 177 -10.76 -6.98 24.73
CA THR A 177 -10.79 -5.60 25.24
C THR A 177 -11.51 -4.66 24.32
N TRP A 178 -11.28 -4.76 23.00
CA TRP A 178 -11.97 -3.92 22.02
C TRP A 178 -13.49 -4.09 22.05
N SER A 179 -13.99 -5.31 22.03
CA SER A 179 -15.42 -5.58 22.04
C SER A 179 -16.08 -5.09 23.33
N LYS A 180 -15.45 -5.33 24.48
CA LYS A 180 -15.93 -4.83 25.79
C LYS A 180 -15.93 -3.31 25.85
N TRP A 181 -14.87 -2.67 25.36
CA TRP A 181 -14.79 -1.20 25.32
C TRP A 181 -15.89 -0.59 24.45
N LEU A 182 -16.08 -1.11 23.24
CA LEU A 182 -17.13 -0.66 22.34
C LEU A 182 -18.53 -0.88 22.93
N GLU A 183 -18.77 -2.01 23.61
CA GLU A 183 -20.01 -2.30 24.30
C GLU A 183 -20.27 -1.29 25.44
N ASN A 184 -19.29 -1.06 26.32
CA ASN A 184 -19.38 -0.09 27.42
C ASN A 184 -19.73 1.33 26.93
N ILE A 185 -19.22 1.73 25.75
CA ILE A 185 -19.54 3.01 25.14
C ILE A 185 -20.97 3.00 24.61
N THR A 186 -21.34 1.98 23.83
CA THR A 186 -22.64 1.91 23.17
C THR A 186 -23.81 1.81 24.15
N LEU A 187 -23.60 1.24 25.33
CA LEU A 187 -24.59 1.21 26.41
C LEU A 187 -24.89 2.60 27.03
N LYS A 188 -23.96 3.54 26.91
CA LYS A 188 -24.02 4.86 27.55
C LYS A 188 -24.29 6.01 26.56
N VAL A 189 -24.17 5.78 25.26
CA VAL A 189 -24.35 6.81 24.21
C VAL A 189 -25.31 6.31 23.15
N ASN A 190 -26.27 7.16 22.79
CA ASN A 190 -27.16 6.91 21.67
C ASN A 190 -26.53 7.39 20.34
N ASP A 191 -25.40 6.77 19.94
CA ASP A 191 -24.74 7.05 18.66
C ASP A 191 -24.56 5.74 17.87
N LYS A 192 -24.41 5.87 16.54
CA LYS A 192 -24.15 4.72 15.68
C LYS A 192 -22.75 4.15 15.95
N LYS A 193 -22.65 2.82 16.12
CA LYS A 193 -21.36 2.13 16.32
C LYS A 193 -20.28 2.56 15.33
N ILE A 194 -20.66 2.82 14.07
CA ILE A 194 -19.71 3.26 13.03
C ILE A 194 -19.05 4.60 13.36
N ASN A 195 -19.78 5.54 13.96
CA ASN A 195 -19.25 6.85 14.35
C ASN A 195 -18.30 6.71 15.54
N ILE A 196 -18.68 5.91 16.54
CA ILE A 196 -17.83 5.60 17.70
C ILE A 196 -16.49 5.01 17.24
N ILE A 197 -16.53 4.01 16.36
CA ILE A 197 -15.36 3.37 15.79
C ILE A 197 -14.46 4.37 15.05
N LYS A 198 -15.07 5.26 14.22
CA LYS A 198 -14.33 6.30 13.50
C LYS A 198 -13.67 7.30 14.45
N ASN A 199 -14.40 7.75 15.47
CA ASN A 199 -13.89 8.70 16.46
C ASN A 199 -12.72 8.09 17.25
N ILE A 200 -12.85 6.88 17.74
CA ILE A 200 -11.78 6.19 18.49
C ILE A 200 -10.55 6.04 17.60
N ARG A 201 -10.72 5.60 16.33
CA ARG A 201 -9.61 5.50 15.40
C ARG A 201 -8.91 6.85 15.20
N ALA A 202 -9.68 7.91 14.95
CA ALA A 202 -9.13 9.26 14.76
C ALA A 202 -8.39 9.75 16.01
N PHE A 203 -8.92 9.50 17.21
CA PHE A 203 -8.27 9.88 18.46
C PHE A 203 -7.01 9.06 18.75
N LEU A 204 -6.97 7.79 18.35
CA LEU A 204 -5.81 6.94 18.59
C LEU A 204 -4.73 7.07 17.52
N THR A 205 -5.08 7.43 16.28
CA THR A 205 -4.14 7.35 15.14
C THR A 205 -4.08 8.61 14.28
N GLY A 206 -4.98 9.58 14.48
CA GLY A 206 -5.14 10.71 13.56
C GLY A 206 -5.70 10.35 12.17
N LYS A 207 -6.04 9.07 11.94
CA LYS A 207 -6.49 8.56 10.63
C LYS A 207 -7.97 8.15 10.64
N SER A 208 -8.61 8.25 9.47
CA SER A 208 -10.00 7.80 9.28
C SER A 208 -10.11 6.31 8.93
N SER A 209 -9.03 5.70 8.44
CA SER A 209 -8.94 4.29 8.00
C SER A 209 -7.62 3.65 8.44
N GLY A 210 -7.54 2.32 8.39
CA GLY A 210 -6.32 1.59 8.74
C GLY A 210 -6.63 0.21 9.32
N PRO A 211 -5.64 -0.45 9.93
CA PRO A 211 -5.76 -1.78 10.49
C PRO A 211 -6.89 -1.91 11.52
N GLU A 212 -7.27 -3.13 11.82
CA GLU A 212 -8.36 -3.43 12.74
C GLU A 212 -8.05 -2.90 14.16
N LEU A 213 -9.05 -2.23 14.79
CA LEU A 213 -8.88 -1.61 16.10
C LEU A 213 -8.64 -2.62 17.23
N SER A 214 -9.16 -3.81 17.12
CA SER A 214 -8.91 -4.91 18.06
C SER A 214 -7.41 -5.22 18.21
N SER A 215 -6.70 -5.28 17.11
CA SER A 215 -5.25 -5.49 17.08
C SER A 215 -4.49 -4.19 17.35
N LEU A 216 -4.97 -3.05 16.85
CA LEU A 216 -4.35 -1.74 17.04
C LEU A 216 -4.15 -1.40 18.53
N ILE A 217 -5.17 -1.63 19.37
CA ILE A 217 -5.10 -1.33 20.81
C ILE A 217 -4.09 -2.20 21.53
N ILE A 218 -3.85 -3.43 21.05
CA ILE A 218 -2.82 -4.34 21.60
C ILE A 218 -1.43 -3.76 21.30
N PHE A 219 -1.16 -3.34 20.06
CA PHE A 219 0.12 -2.74 19.67
C PHE A 219 0.36 -1.38 20.35
N LEU A 220 -0.66 -0.57 20.55
CA LEU A 220 -0.54 0.72 21.26
C LEU A 220 -0.22 0.54 22.73
N GLY A 221 -0.85 -0.42 23.39
CA GLY A 221 -0.79 -0.59 24.82
C GLY A 221 -1.57 0.46 25.62
N LYS A 222 -1.88 0.13 26.89
CA LYS A 222 -2.73 0.94 27.77
C LYS A 222 -2.21 2.36 27.96
N GLU A 223 -0.90 2.52 28.16
CA GLU A 223 -0.28 3.83 28.42
C GLU A 223 -0.51 4.81 27.27
N LYS A 224 -0.24 4.40 26.03
CA LYS A 224 -0.41 5.27 24.85
C LYS A 224 -1.87 5.57 24.57
N ILE A 225 -2.78 4.60 24.76
CA ILE A 225 -4.22 4.83 24.65
C ILE A 225 -4.63 5.93 25.63
N PHE A 226 -4.22 5.85 26.87
CA PHE A 226 -4.56 6.83 27.90
C PHE A 226 -3.93 8.21 27.62
N GLN A 227 -2.69 8.26 27.12
CA GLN A 227 -2.04 9.51 26.73
C GLN A 227 -2.76 10.23 25.58
N ARG A 228 -3.34 9.47 24.63
CA ARG A 228 -4.00 10.01 23.44
C ARG A 228 -5.43 10.45 23.68
N LEU A 229 -6.06 9.88 24.70
CA LEU A 229 -7.43 10.23 25.11
C LEU A 229 -7.49 11.25 26.26
N LYS A 230 -6.38 11.55 26.92
CA LYS A 230 -6.23 12.67 27.85
C LYS A 230 -5.91 13.96 27.11
#